data_bd783276dfb13d05e5fb3253594baf7a
#
_entry.id   bd783276dfb13d05e5fb3253594baf7a
#
_cell.length_a   1.000
_cell.length_b   1.000
_cell.length_c   1.000
_cell.angle_alpha   90.00
_cell.angle_beta   90.00
_cell.angle_gamma   90.00
#
_symmetry.space_group_name_H-M   'P 1'
#
loop_
_entity.id
_entity.type
_entity.pdbx_description
1 polymer ?
#
loop_
_entity_poly.entity_id
_entity_poly.type
_entity_poly.pdbx_seq_one_letter_code
_entity_poly.pdbx_strand_id
1 'polypeptide(L)'
;MLTLSGIYRNPASEVFQTILADKIKVKTYLTDRALTGEYKTNREKRWEAHPNSVQYALRRSCMKIETKLLLQIATFEGCDSSLVRNLQTDGLLSSPYEYCKCPITGDNIQYSEFANDALHPTHGKSKFQVGHLNPLKALDTDGANGHTADNISWISENGNRIQGSLSLDEVDDLLRRIYRNRPELHS
;
A
#
# COMPACT_ATOMS: atom_id res chain seq x y z
N MET A 1 -2.83 19.21 -12.49
CA MET A 1 -3.69 18.09 -12.08
C MET A 1 -3.53 17.03 -13.16
N LEU A 2 -2.50 16.17 -13.04
CA LEU A 2 -2.28 15.07 -13.98
C LEU A 2 -3.46 14.12 -13.83
N THR A 3 -4.23 14.05 -14.88
CA THR A 3 -5.43 13.26 -14.95
C THR A 3 -5.02 11.78 -14.96
N LEU A 4 -5.35 11.05 -13.93
CA LEU A 4 -5.40 9.58 -13.92
C LEU A 4 -6.34 9.04 -15.04
N SER A 5 -6.78 9.91 -15.95
CA SER A 5 -7.70 9.59 -17.04
C SER A 5 -7.18 8.50 -17.97
N GLY A 6 -5.87 8.36 -18.12
CA GLY A 6 -5.27 7.27 -18.87
C GLY A 6 -5.46 5.89 -18.22
N ILE A 7 -5.47 5.85 -16.88
CA ILE A 7 -5.72 4.62 -16.10
C ILE A 7 -7.19 4.19 -16.25
N TYR A 8 -8.12 5.15 -16.30
CA TYR A 8 -9.56 4.88 -16.34
C TYR A 8 -10.10 4.39 -17.69
N ARG A 9 -9.29 4.40 -18.76
CA ARG A 9 -9.68 3.94 -20.11
C ARG A 9 -9.15 2.55 -20.48
N ASN A 10 -8.41 1.91 -19.57
CA ASN A 10 -7.79 0.61 -19.81
C ASN A 10 -8.69 -0.53 -19.27
N PRO A 11 -8.63 -1.79 -19.79
CA PRO A 11 -9.28 -2.96 -19.19
C PRO A 11 -8.96 -3.19 -17.71
N ALA A 12 -7.81 -2.70 -17.22
CA ALA A 12 -7.48 -2.68 -15.81
C ALA A 12 -8.29 -1.66 -14.98
N SER A 13 -9.08 -0.78 -15.61
CA SER A 13 -9.75 0.33 -14.93
C SER A 13 -10.69 -0.10 -13.80
N GLU A 14 -11.38 -1.23 -13.95
CA GLU A 14 -12.28 -1.75 -12.93
C GLU A 14 -11.52 -2.12 -11.65
N VAL A 15 -10.38 -2.80 -11.78
CA VAL A 15 -9.50 -3.13 -10.65
C VAL A 15 -9.04 -1.87 -9.95
N PHE A 16 -8.55 -0.88 -10.71
CA PHE A 16 -8.08 0.39 -10.14
C PHE A 16 -9.19 1.18 -9.44
N GLN A 17 -10.38 1.21 -10.00
CA GLN A 17 -11.55 1.88 -9.38
C GLN A 17 -11.96 1.21 -8.06
N THR A 18 -12.05 -0.13 -8.05
CA THR A 18 -12.37 -0.91 -6.85
C THR A 18 -11.34 -0.71 -5.76
N ILE A 19 -10.05 -0.82 -6.11
CA ILE A 19 -8.95 -0.63 -5.17
C ILE A 19 -8.93 0.80 -4.62
N LEU A 20 -9.13 1.79 -5.46
CA LEU A 20 -9.18 3.19 -5.04
C LEU A 20 -10.32 3.44 -4.06
N ALA A 21 -11.51 2.90 -4.34
CA ALA A 21 -12.68 3.08 -3.49
C ALA A 21 -12.54 2.38 -2.14
N ASP A 22 -12.10 1.13 -2.12
CA ASP A 22 -12.24 0.25 -0.96
C ASP A 22 -10.95 0.07 -0.16
N LYS A 23 -9.81 -0.05 -0.82
CA LYS A 23 -8.55 -0.35 -0.14
C LYS A 23 -7.66 0.88 0.05
N ILE A 24 -7.35 1.61 -1.01
CA ILE A 24 -6.44 2.77 -0.93
C ILE A 24 -7.12 3.91 -0.19
N LYS A 25 -8.34 4.26 -0.59
CA LYS A 25 -9.06 5.40 -0.05
C LYS A 25 -9.29 5.32 1.45
N VAL A 26 -9.63 4.13 1.94
CA VAL A 26 -9.81 3.91 3.39
C VAL A 26 -8.48 3.99 4.13
N LYS A 27 -7.40 3.42 3.58
CA LYS A 27 -6.09 3.37 4.25
C LYS A 27 -5.32 4.67 4.17
N THR A 28 -5.39 5.40 3.06
CA THR A 28 -4.65 6.66 2.91
C THR A 28 -5.25 7.81 3.70
N TYR A 29 -6.54 7.71 4.04
CA TYR A 29 -7.27 8.77 4.72
C TYR A 29 -7.84 8.32 6.06
N LEU A 30 -7.22 7.38 6.73
CA LEU A 30 -7.63 6.95 8.05
C LEU A 30 -7.66 8.13 9.02
N THR A 31 -8.75 8.22 9.75
CA THR A 31 -8.92 9.19 10.83
C THR A 31 -9.07 8.44 12.14
N ASP A 32 -8.57 9.02 13.21
CA ASP A 32 -8.81 8.51 14.54
C ASP A 32 -10.22 8.91 14.99
N ARG A 33 -11.13 7.93 14.99
CA ARG A 33 -12.54 8.14 15.39
C ARG A 33 -12.68 8.58 16.83
N ALA A 34 -11.75 8.18 17.69
CA ALA A 34 -11.77 8.55 19.10
C ALA A 34 -11.52 10.04 19.32
N LEU A 35 -10.77 10.67 18.41
CA LEU A 35 -10.44 12.09 18.48
C LEU A 35 -11.44 12.98 17.73
N THR A 36 -12.11 12.45 16.71
CA THR A 36 -13.07 13.24 15.91
C THR A 36 -14.49 13.26 16.48
N GLY A 37 -14.82 12.36 17.39
CA GLY A 37 -16.07 12.38 18.20
C GLY A 37 -17.39 12.17 17.45
N GLU A 38 -17.45 12.30 16.13
CA GLU A 38 -18.67 12.21 15.32
C GLU A 38 -18.63 11.08 14.29
N TYR A 39 -19.81 10.49 14.04
CA TYR A 39 -20.02 9.53 12.97
C TYR A 39 -20.13 10.26 11.63
N LYS A 40 -19.00 10.36 10.92
CA LYS A 40 -18.96 10.91 9.57
C LYS A 40 -18.64 9.82 8.55
N THR A 41 -18.96 10.10 7.30
CA THR A 41 -18.58 9.21 6.18
C THR A 41 -17.05 9.10 6.12
N ASN A 42 -16.52 8.01 5.56
CA ASN A 42 -15.07 7.84 5.39
C ASN A 42 -14.44 8.98 4.59
N ARG A 43 -15.21 9.63 3.73
CA ARG A 43 -14.75 10.79 2.96
C ARG A 43 -14.58 12.02 3.84
N GLU A 44 -15.49 12.28 4.76
CA GLU A 44 -15.45 13.42 5.69
C GLU A 44 -14.38 13.23 6.76
N LYS A 45 -14.21 12.01 7.25
CA LYS A 45 -13.18 11.67 8.26
C LYS A 45 -11.75 11.88 7.78
N ARG A 46 -11.49 11.85 6.49
CA ARG A 46 -10.15 11.96 5.92
C ARG A 46 -9.42 13.24 6.25
N TRP A 47 -10.17 14.32 6.36
CA TRP A 47 -9.62 15.67 6.51
C TRP A 47 -9.76 16.21 7.92
N GLU A 48 -10.27 15.37 8.82
CA GLU A 48 -10.63 15.77 10.17
C GLU A 48 -9.80 15.09 11.26
N ALA A 49 -8.80 14.29 10.89
CA ALA A 49 -7.91 13.70 11.87
C ALA A 49 -7.23 14.80 12.69
N HIS A 50 -7.23 14.61 14.01
CA HIS A 50 -6.52 15.54 14.88
C HIS A 50 -5.01 15.48 14.62
N PRO A 51 -4.28 16.60 14.58
CA PRO A 51 -2.83 16.61 14.30
C PRO A 51 -2.00 15.70 15.22
N ASN A 52 -2.47 15.43 16.43
CA ASN A 52 -1.78 14.53 17.38
C ASN A 52 -2.14 13.05 17.19
N SER A 53 -3.01 12.71 16.25
CA SER A 53 -3.31 11.31 15.91
C SER A 53 -2.10 10.68 15.22
N VAL A 54 -1.78 9.42 15.59
CA VAL A 54 -0.73 8.64 14.91
C VAL A 54 -1.02 8.42 13.42
N GLN A 55 -2.28 8.54 13.01
CA GLN A 55 -2.73 8.37 11.62
C GLN A 55 -2.94 9.71 10.91
N TYR A 56 -2.58 10.83 11.56
CA TYR A 56 -2.68 12.13 10.92
C TYR A 56 -1.68 12.26 9.78
N ALA A 57 -2.17 12.76 8.65
CA ALA A 57 -1.33 13.20 7.54
C ALA A 57 -1.95 14.39 6.83
N LEU A 58 -1.12 15.26 6.32
CA LEU A 58 -1.58 16.35 5.46
C LEU A 58 -2.19 15.79 4.17
N ARG A 59 -3.19 16.49 3.63
CA ARG A 59 -3.86 16.10 2.38
C ARG A 59 -2.87 15.78 1.25
N ARG A 60 -1.83 16.60 1.10
CA ARG A 60 -0.78 16.39 0.10
C ARG A 60 -0.04 15.05 0.29
N SER A 61 0.20 14.65 1.53
CA SER A 61 0.84 13.36 1.86
C SER A 61 -0.08 12.20 1.50
N CYS A 62 -1.36 12.29 1.83
CA CYS A 62 -2.36 11.29 1.43
C CYS A 62 -2.46 11.14 -0.09
N MET A 63 -2.42 12.24 -0.85
CA MET A 63 -2.41 12.19 -2.31
C MET A 63 -1.13 11.54 -2.87
N LYS A 64 0.02 11.77 -2.26
CA LYS A 64 1.28 11.08 -2.63
C LYS A 64 1.20 9.58 -2.37
N ILE A 65 0.65 9.19 -1.22
CA ILE A 65 0.42 7.77 -0.87
C ILE A 65 -0.49 7.11 -1.91
N GLU A 66 -1.62 7.74 -2.24
CA GLU A 66 -2.57 7.24 -3.23
C GLU A 66 -1.88 7.03 -4.59
N THR A 67 -1.14 8.03 -5.06
CA THR A 67 -0.40 7.94 -6.32
C THR A 67 0.63 6.81 -6.30
N LYS A 68 1.42 6.70 -5.23
CA LYS A 68 2.42 5.63 -5.10
C LYS A 68 1.78 4.25 -5.15
N LEU A 69 0.71 4.02 -4.39
CA LEU A 69 0.04 2.73 -4.34
C LEU A 69 -0.57 2.34 -5.69
N LEU A 70 -1.11 3.30 -6.44
CA LEU A 70 -1.62 3.07 -7.80
C LEU A 70 -0.47 2.74 -8.77
N LEU A 71 0.65 3.46 -8.72
CA LEU A 71 1.81 3.18 -9.56
C LEU A 71 2.43 1.81 -9.23
N GLN A 72 2.46 1.40 -7.97
CA GLN A 72 2.90 0.05 -7.59
C GLN A 72 2.06 -1.05 -8.25
N ILE A 73 0.73 -0.89 -8.37
CA ILE A 73 -0.12 -1.87 -9.07
C ILE A 73 0.30 -2.02 -10.53
N ALA A 74 0.67 -0.93 -11.19
CA ALA A 74 1.17 -0.98 -12.56
C ALA A 74 2.50 -1.72 -12.69
N THR A 75 3.26 -1.86 -11.60
CA THR A 75 4.52 -2.62 -11.57
C THR A 75 4.38 -4.04 -11.03
N PHE A 76 3.16 -4.51 -10.75
CA PHE A 76 2.95 -5.92 -10.41
C PHE A 76 3.24 -6.81 -11.60
N GLU A 77 3.80 -7.98 -11.34
CA GLU A 77 4.16 -8.93 -12.38
C GLU A 77 2.92 -9.39 -13.16
N GLY A 78 2.97 -9.31 -14.48
CA GLY A 78 1.84 -9.64 -15.34
C GLY A 78 0.79 -8.53 -15.49
N CYS A 79 1.07 -7.29 -15.04
CA CYS A 79 0.20 -6.15 -15.34
C CYS A 79 0.19 -5.83 -16.84
N ASP A 80 -0.90 -5.21 -17.29
CA ASP A 80 -1.10 -4.86 -18.70
C ASP A 80 0.04 -3.98 -19.26
N SER A 81 0.71 -4.47 -20.29
CA SER A 81 1.87 -3.80 -20.88
C SER A 81 1.53 -2.48 -21.57
N SER A 82 0.28 -2.28 -21.99
CA SER A 82 -0.16 -1.02 -22.59
C SER A 82 -0.29 0.07 -21.53
N LEU A 83 -0.80 -0.28 -20.34
CA LEU A 83 -0.84 0.61 -19.18
C LEU A 83 0.58 1.03 -18.76
N VAL A 84 1.48 0.07 -18.62
CA VAL A 84 2.88 0.34 -18.26
C VAL A 84 3.53 1.30 -19.25
N ARG A 85 3.38 1.06 -20.56
CA ARG A 85 3.93 1.94 -21.59
C ARG A 85 3.35 3.35 -21.55
N ASN A 86 2.05 3.49 -21.33
CA ASN A 86 1.41 4.80 -21.20
C ASN A 86 1.97 5.57 -20.00
N LEU A 87 2.13 4.92 -18.85
CA LEU A 87 2.71 5.53 -17.66
C LEU A 87 4.18 5.93 -17.87
N GLN A 88 4.94 5.14 -18.62
CA GLN A 88 6.33 5.49 -19.00
C GLN A 88 6.36 6.69 -19.95
N THR A 89 5.48 6.72 -20.95
CA THR A 89 5.37 7.83 -21.89
C THR A 89 5.00 9.13 -21.18
N ASP A 90 4.12 9.05 -20.19
CA ASP A 90 3.70 10.20 -19.37
C ASP A 90 4.73 10.59 -18.31
N GLY A 91 5.87 9.88 -18.21
CA GLY A 91 6.92 10.15 -17.23
C GLY A 91 6.53 9.81 -15.79
N LEU A 92 5.49 9.01 -15.60
CA LEU A 92 5.00 8.58 -14.27
C LEU A 92 5.67 7.29 -13.77
N LEU A 93 6.23 6.51 -14.68
CA LEU A 93 6.96 5.30 -14.40
C LEU A 93 8.31 5.32 -15.13
N SER A 94 9.38 4.92 -14.44
CA SER A 94 10.71 4.84 -15.04
C SER A 94 10.81 3.69 -16.06
N SER A 95 11.81 3.79 -16.96
CA SER A 95 12.15 2.70 -17.86
C SER A 95 13.67 2.49 -17.80
N PRO A 96 14.20 1.31 -17.45
CA PRO A 96 13.44 0.14 -16.98
C PRO A 96 12.81 0.36 -15.59
N TYR A 97 11.85 -0.49 -15.22
CA TYR A 97 11.28 -0.55 -13.88
C TYR A 97 11.48 -1.95 -13.28
N GLU A 98 11.46 -2.02 -11.96
CA GLU A 98 11.46 -3.30 -11.25
C GLU A 98 10.03 -3.71 -10.87
N TYR A 99 9.76 -5.00 -10.85
CA TYR A 99 8.50 -5.50 -10.33
C TYR A 99 8.36 -5.18 -8.85
N CYS A 100 7.16 -4.74 -8.45
CA CYS A 100 6.86 -4.48 -7.06
C CYS A 100 6.84 -5.81 -6.28
N LYS A 101 7.59 -5.83 -5.20
CA LYS A 101 7.69 -6.98 -4.29
C LYS A 101 7.01 -6.68 -2.98
N CYS A 102 6.52 -7.73 -2.32
CA CYS A 102 6.16 -7.63 -0.92
C CYS A 102 7.42 -7.26 -0.11
N PRO A 103 7.42 -6.14 0.64
CA PRO A 103 8.61 -5.67 1.33
C PRO A 103 9.06 -6.60 2.47
N ILE A 104 8.22 -7.54 2.88
CA ILE A 104 8.47 -8.47 3.99
C ILE A 104 8.96 -9.83 3.46
N THR A 105 8.26 -10.41 2.47
CA THR A 105 8.57 -11.74 1.95
C THR A 105 9.55 -11.72 0.78
N GLY A 106 9.70 -10.57 0.11
CA GLY A 106 10.52 -10.44 -1.09
C GLY A 106 9.89 -11.00 -2.37
N ASP A 107 8.70 -11.61 -2.28
CA ASP A 107 8.02 -12.20 -3.43
C ASP A 107 7.47 -11.11 -4.36
N ASN A 108 7.53 -11.34 -5.68
CA ASN A 108 6.83 -10.51 -6.64
C ASN A 108 5.33 -10.60 -6.43
N ILE A 109 4.65 -9.46 -6.49
CA ILE A 109 3.18 -9.43 -6.42
C ILE A 109 2.64 -9.69 -7.82
N GLN A 110 1.84 -10.76 -7.96
CA GLN A 110 1.20 -11.13 -9.22
C GLN A 110 -0.06 -10.31 -9.45
N TYR A 111 -0.12 -9.60 -10.58
CA TYR A 111 -1.29 -8.76 -10.92
C TYR A 111 -2.59 -9.56 -11.01
N SER A 112 -2.55 -10.77 -11.59
CA SER A 112 -3.74 -11.61 -11.73
C SER A 112 -4.33 -12.03 -10.38
N GLU A 113 -3.49 -12.38 -9.41
CA GLU A 113 -3.94 -12.72 -8.06
C GLU A 113 -4.49 -11.50 -7.32
N PHE A 114 -3.81 -10.36 -7.48
CA PHE A 114 -4.23 -9.10 -6.89
C PHE A 114 -5.59 -8.63 -7.44
N ALA A 115 -5.76 -8.69 -8.77
CA ALA A 115 -7.00 -8.34 -9.45
C ALA A 115 -8.16 -9.24 -9.01
N ASN A 116 -7.92 -10.54 -8.94
CA ASN A 116 -8.93 -11.49 -8.47
C ASN A 116 -9.35 -11.23 -7.01
N ASP A 117 -8.40 -10.98 -6.10
CA ASP A 117 -8.68 -10.63 -4.70
C ASP A 117 -9.46 -9.30 -4.56
N ALA A 118 -9.20 -8.36 -5.48
CA ALA A 118 -9.88 -7.06 -5.50
C ALA A 118 -11.32 -7.15 -6.00
N LEU A 119 -11.54 -7.87 -7.10
CA LEU A 119 -12.85 -7.98 -7.76
C LEU A 119 -13.76 -9.02 -7.13
N HIS A 120 -13.18 -10.02 -6.46
CA HIS A 120 -13.92 -11.11 -5.82
C HIS A 120 -13.51 -11.26 -4.34
N PRO A 121 -13.78 -10.21 -3.51
CA PRO A 121 -13.36 -10.22 -2.12
C PRO A 121 -14.04 -11.31 -1.32
N THR A 122 -13.26 -12.09 -0.58
CA THR A 122 -13.78 -13.05 0.40
C THR A 122 -13.85 -12.41 1.77
N HIS A 123 -15.01 -12.46 2.42
CA HIS A 123 -15.19 -11.86 3.74
C HIS A 123 -14.13 -12.34 4.75
N GLY A 124 -13.51 -11.39 5.44
CA GLY A 124 -12.48 -11.66 6.45
C GLY A 124 -11.13 -12.14 5.90
N LYS A 125 -10.97 -12.24 4.57
CA LYS A 125 -9.72 -12.63 3.92
C LYS A 125 -9.31 -11.60 2.88
N SER A 126 -8.05 -11.23 2.84
CA SER A 126 -7.47 -10.42 1.77
C SER A 126 -6.03 -10.86 1.55
N LYS A 127 -5.72 -11.29 0.34
CA LYS A 127 -4.37 -11.73 -0.04
C LYS A 127 -3.37 -10.59 -0.01
N PHE A 128 -3.83 -9.37 -0.25
CA PHE A 128 -2.99 -8.18 -0.30
C PHE A 128 -3.61 -7.04 0.50
N GLN A 129 -2.80 -6.36 1.27
CA GLN A 129 -3.23 -5.26 2.12
C GLN A 129 -2.28 -4.06 1.96
N VAL A 130 -2.81 -2.87 2.14
CA VAL A 130 -1.98 -1.68 2.32
C VAL A 130 -1.52 -1.64 3.78
N GLY A 131 -0.22 -1.66 3.99
CA GLY A 131 0.38 -1.62 5.32
C GLY A 131 1.50 -0.59 5.45
N HIS A 132 1.81 -0.22 6.69
CA HIS A 132 2.97 0.61 6.99
C HIS A 132 4.21 -0.27 7.14
N LEU A 133 5.33 0.20 6.61
CA LEU A 133 6.61 -0.50 6.68
C LEU A 133 7.21 -0.42 8.09
N ASN A 134 7.01 0.73 8.73
CA ASN A 134 7.40 0.95 10.11
C ASN A 134 6.20 1.41 10.93
N PRO A 135 6.14 1.10 12.24
CA PRO A 135 5.07 1.54 13.12
C PRO A 135 4.89 3.05 13.08
N LEU A 136 3.63 3.49 13.02
CA LEU A 136 3.33 4.91 13.02
C LEU A 136 3.71 5.56 14.36
N LYS A 137 4.30 6.75 14.29
CA LYS A 137 4.55 7.63 15.43
C LYS A 137 3.77 8.93 15.29
N ALA A 138 3.13 9.36 16.36
CA ALA A 138 2.43 10.64 16.40
C ALA A 138 3.39 11.80 16.05
N LEU A 139 2.89 12.75 15.28
CA LEU A 139 3.63 13.95 14.83
C LEU A 139 4.76 13.70 13.82
N ASP A 140 5.04 12.47 13.44
CA ASP A 140 6.00 12.16 12.37
C ASP A 140 5.30 12.19 10.99
N THR A 141 4.89 13.38 10.57
CA THR A 141 4.07 13.57 9.35
C THR A 141 4.85 13.45 8.06
N ASP A 142 6.15 13.65 8.09
CA ASP A 142 7.03 13.66 6.92
C ASP A 142 8.20 12.66 7.04
N GLY A 143 8.27 11.92 8.13
CA GLY A 143 9.33 10.96 8.41
C GLY A 143 9.00 9.51 8.05
N ALA A 144 9.98 8.64 8.27
CA ALA A 144 9.88 7.21 7.95
C ALA A 144 8.87 6.44 8.82
N ASN A 145 8.46 6.99 9.96
CA ASN A 145 7.49 6.39 10.89
C ASN A 145 6.13 7.10 10.88
N GLY A 146 5.92 8.01 9.93
CA GLY A 146 4.66 8.72 9.75
C GLY A 146 3.75 8.07 8.72
N HIS A 147 2.56 8.65 8.53
CA HIS A 147 1.66 8.25 7.45
C HIS A 147 2.08 8.93 6.14
N THR A 148 3.15 8.42 5.54
CA THR A 148 3.82 8.98 4.36
C THR A 148 3.93 7.97 3.23
N ALA A 149 4.19 8.45 2.01
CA ALA A 149 4.41 7.57 0.86
C ALA A 149 5.61 6.64 1.06
N ASP A 150 6.64 7.06 1.78
CA ASP A 150 7.85 6.25 2.01
C ASP A 150 7.62 5.14 3.03
N ASN A 151 6.65 5.33 3.92
CA ASN A 151 6.32 4.37 4.97
C ASN A 151 5.10 3.48 4.66
N ILE A 152 4.63 3.42 3.41
CA ILE A 152 3.44 2.63 3.06
C ILE A 152 3.65 1.84 1.77
N SER A 153 3.14 0.60 1.72
CA SER A 153 3.24 -0.25 0.54
C SER A 153 2.13 -1.29 0.51
N TRP A 154 1.98 -1.96 -0.64
CA TRP A 154 1.26 -3.21 -0.72
C TRP A 154 2.06 -4.32 -0.06
N ILE A 155 1.40 -5.11 0.78
CA ILE A 155 1.99 -6.22 1.55
C ILE A 155 1.11 -7.44 1.33
N SER A 156 1.74 -8.62 1.12
CA SER A 156 1.03 -9.89 1.05
C SER A 156 0.44 -10.28 2.41
N GLU A 157 -0.57 -11.14 2.43
CA GLU A 157 -1.19 -11.66 3.66
C GLU A 157 -0.14 -12.27 4.60
N ASN A 158 0.77 -13.10 4.05
CA ASN A 158 1.85 -13.70 4.83
C ASN A 158 2.83 -12.65 5.34
N GLY A 159 3.21 -11.68 4.50
CA GLY A 159 4.05 -10.56 4.92
C GLY A 159 3.43 -9.79 6.08
N ASN A 160 2.15 -9.47 6.00
CA ASN A 160 1.45 -8.76 7.07
C ASN A 160 1.38 -9.57 8.37
N ARG A 161 1.21 -10.90 8.29
CA ARG A 161 1.25 -11.79 9.48
C ARG A 161 2.63 -11.87 10.10
N ILE A 162 3.70 -11.93 9.29
CA ILE A 162 5.09 -11.95 9.77
C ILE A 162 5.43 -10.61 10.43
N GLN A 163 5.07 -9.51 9.79
CA GLN A 163 5.38 -8.18 10.29
C GLN A 163 4.66 -7.87 11.62
N GLY A 164 3.35 -8.11 11.68
CA GLY A 164 2.56 -7.72 12.88
C GLY A 164 2.73 -6.24 13.21
N SER A 165 3.37 -5.94 14.34
CA SER A 165 3.69 -4.58 14.80
C SER A 165 5.17 -4.22 14.68
N LEU A 166 5.99 -5.07 14.04
CA LEU A 166 7.43 -4.86 13.90
C LEU A 166 7.75 -3.84 12.79
N SER A 167 8.86 -3.14 12.93
CA SER A 167 9.50 -2.40 11.84
C SER A 167 10.16 -3.36 10.85
N LEU A 168 10.55 -2.86 9.67
CA LEU A 168 11.29 -3.70 8.71
C LEU A 168 12.59 -4.24 9.29
N ASP A 169 13.36 -3.42 9.99
CA ASP A 169 14.62 -3.84 10.62
C ASP A 169 14.37 -4.94 11.66
N GLU A 170 13.33 -4.80 12.48
CA GLU A 170 12.95 -5.82 13.47
C GLU A 170 12.48 -7.12 12.81
N VAL A 171 11.78 -7.04 11.68
CA VAL A 171 11.41 -8.22 10.87
C VAL A 171 12.66 -8.91 10.34
N ASP A 172 13.59 -8.16 9.74
CA ASP A 172 14.84 -8.69 9.22
C ASP A 172 15.66 -9.40 10.30
N ASP A 173 15.76 -8.80 11.47
CA ASP A 173 16.46 -9.40 12.61
C ASP A 173 15.76 -10.67 13.11
N LEU A 174 14.43 -10.67 13.14
CA LEU A 174 13.64 -11.86 13.48
C LEU A 174 13.90 -13.00 12.47
N LEU A 175 13.81 -12.70 11.19
CA LEU A 175 14.02 -13.69 10.12
C LEU A 175 15.46 -14.25 10.15
N ARG A 176 16.47 -13.40 10.32
CA ARG A 176 17.88 -13.83 10.47
C ARG A 176 18.07 -14.71 11.71
N ARG A 177 17.39 -14.40 12.82
CA ARG A 177 17.44 -15.20 14.03
C ARG A 177 16.77 -16.56 13.84
N ILE A 178 15.59 -16.60 13.18
CA ILE A 178 14.91 -17.85 12.85
C ILE A 178 15.81 -18.71 11.96
N TYR A 179 16.32 -18.14 10.88
CA TYR A 179 17.20 -18.84 9.94
C TYR A 179 18.42 -19.45 10.64
N ARG A 180 19.12 -18.69 11.49
CA ARG A 180 20.27 -19.20 12.26
C ARG A 180 19.93 -20.33 13.21
N ASN A 181 18.74 -20.27 13.84
CA ASN A 181 18.32 -21.25 14.84
C ASN A 181 17.62 -22.49 14.25
N ARG A 182 17.39 -22.50 12.95
CA ARG A 182 16.68 -23.54 12.20
C ARG A 182 17.55 -24.04 11.02
N PRO A 183 18.66 -24.80 11.31
CA PRO A 183 19.58 -25.27 10.25
C PRO A 183 18.90 -26.10 9.15
N GLU A 184 17.80 -26.77 9.49
CA GLU A 184 17.00 -27.53 8.53
C GLU A 184 16.36 -26.67 7.42
N LEU A 185 16.34 -25.33 7.56
CA LEU A 185 15.87 -24.39 6.53
C LEU A 185 16.96 -23.98 5.55
N HIS A 186 18.21 -24.46 5.73
CA HIS A 186 19.36 -24.08 4.91
C HIS A 186 19.54 -24.99 3.67
N SER A 187 18.68 -26.01 3.51
CA SER A 187 18.77 -26.99 2.41
C SER A 187 18.14 -26.51 1.09
#